data_1fafb3ce95baefa755dc870d48167ce2
#
_entry.id   1fafb3ce95baefa755dc870d48167ce2
#
_cell.length_a   1.000
_cell.length_b   1.000
_cell.length_c   1.000
_cell.angle_alpha   90.00
_cell.angle_beta   90.00
_cell.angle_gamma   90.00
#
_symmetry.space_group_name_H-M   'P 1'
#
loop_
_entity.id
_entity.type
_entity.pdbx_description
1 polymer ?
#
loop_
_entity_poly.entity_id
_entity_poly.type
_entity_poly.pdbx_seq_one_letter_code
_entity_poly.pdbx_strand_id
1 'polypeptide(L)'
;MNRLIATAAAVLILFTSFTTSALAGETSGEGAVLFGQHCAGCHVNGGNIIRRGKNLKLATLKRQGLDSTEAIARIARNGIGQMSGYGNKLGEGGDQLVAGWILEQAQNAWTQG
;
A
#
# COMPACT_ATOMS: atom_id res chain seq x y z
N MET A 1 -11.61 -47.80 -54.13
CA MET A 1 -10.53 -47.69 -53.13
C MET A 1 -10.36 -46.21 -52.78
N ASN A 2 -11.07 -45.74 -51.80
CA ASN A 2 -11.02 -44.35 -51.35
C ASN A 2 -10.20 -44.27 -50.10
N ARG A 3 -9.08 -43.62 -50.23
CA ARG A 3 -8.27 -43.28 -49.06
C ARG A 3 -8.77 -41.94 -48.47
N LEU A 4 -9.46 -42.01 -47.34
CA LEU A 4 -9.79 -40.83 -46.57
C LEU A 4 -8.57 -40.42 -45.75
N ILE A 5 -7.98 -39.28 -46.15
CA ILE A 5 -6.94 -38.63 -45.35
C ILE A 5 -7.64 -37.75 -44.34
N ALA A 6 -7.64 -38.19 -43.11
CA ALA A 6 -8.09 -37.37 -41.98
C ALA A 6 -6.95 -36.42 -41.59
N THR A 7 -7.08 -35.17 -41.95
CA THR A 7 -6.21 -34.12 -41.44
C THR A 7 -6.71 -33.69 -40.05
N ALA A 8 -6.03 -34.12 -39.03
CA ALA A 8 -6.25 -33.63 -37.69
C ALA A 8 -5.68 -32.21 -37.59
N ALA A 9 -6.56 -31.22 -37.53
CA ALA A 9 -6.17 -29.85 -37.20
C ALA A 9 -5.94 -29.76 -35.70
N ALA A 10 -4.68 -29.68 -35.29
CA ALA A 10 -4.32 -29.36 -33.93
C ALA A 10 -4.58 -27.87 -33.69
N VAL A 11 -5.64 -27.55 -32.94
CA VAL A 11 -5.91 -26.21 -32.45
C VAL A 11 -5.00 -25.97 -31.28
N LEU A 12 -3.93 -25.21 -31.50
CA LEU A 12 -3.04 -24.76 -30.42
C LEU A 12 -3.70 -23.56 -29.72
N ILE A 13 -4.34 -23.79 -28.58
CA ILE A 13 -4.88 -22.74 -27.74
C ILE A 13 -3.71 -22.17 -26.94
N LEU A 14 -3.20 -21.01 -27.37
CA LEU A 14 -2.25 -20.23 -26.62
C LEU A 14 -3.00 -19.53 -25.49
N PHE A 15 -2.91 -20.09 -24.28
CA PHE A 15 -3.30 -19.38 -23.06
C PHE A 15 -2.28 -18.27 -22.78
N THR A 16 -2.59 -17.05 -23.18
CA THR A 16 -1.85 -15.87 -22.75
C THR A 16 -2.24 -15.61 -21.28
N SER A 17 -1.39 -16.04 -20.38
CA SER A 17 -1.50 -15.69 -18.98
C SER A 17 -1.22 -14.19 -18.83
N PHE A 18 -2.29 -13.40 -18.71
CA PHE A 18 -2.17 -12.01 -18.31
C PHE A 18 -1.75 -11.98 -16.85
N THR A 19 -0.49 -11.73 -16.59
CA THR A 19 0.01 -11.48 -15.24
C THR A 19 -0.40 -10.08 -14.83
N THR A 20 -1.38 -9.98 -13.93
CA THR A 20 -1.88 -8.73 -13.35
C THR A 20 -0.95 -8.20 -12.23
N SER A 21 0.36 -8.27 -12.41
CA SER A 21 1.31 -7.80 -11.38
C SER A 21 1.58 -6.29 -11.40
N ALA A 22 1.03 -5.55 -12.38
CA ALA A 22 1.35 -4.12 -12.55
C ALA A 22 0.61 -3.19 -11.55
N LEU A 23 -0.58 -3.55 -11.05
CA LEU A 23 -1.38 -2.68 -10.19
C LEU A 23 -0.81 -2.50 -8.78
N ALA A 24 -0.21 -3.53 -8.17
CA ALA A 24 0.32 -3.45 -6.81
C ALA A 24 1.54 -2.51 -6.69
N GLY A 25 2.36 -2.41 -7.74
CA GLY A 25 3.53 -1.53 -7.78
C GLY A 25 3.16 -0.05 -7.89
N GLU A 26 2.11 0.28 -8.63
CA GLU A 26 1.64 1.66 -8.81
C GLU A 26 1.01 2.21 -7.54
N THR A 27 0.18 1.44 -6.85
CA THR A 27 -0.45 1.84 -5.58
C THR A 27 0.58 2.05 -4.47
N SER A 28 1.62 1.23 -4.41
CA SER A 28 2.73 1.41 -3.45
C SER A 28 3.50 2.69 -3.74
N GLY A 29 3.71 3.03 -5.02
CA GLY A 29 4.37 4.28 -5.42
C GLY A 29 3.58 5.51 -5.02
N GLU A 30 2.28 5.51 -5.21
CA GLU A 30 1.40 6.62 -4.82
C GLU A 30 1.36 6.81 -3.30
N GLY A 31 1.28 5.73 -2.53
CA GLY A 31 1.34 5.79 -1.07
C GLY A 31 2.64 6.41 -0.56
N ALA A 32 3.78 6.05 -1.17
CA ALA A 32 5.08 6.64 -0.85
C ALA A 32 5.13 8.14 -1.13
N VAL A 33 4.59 8.58 -2.27
CA VAL A 33 4.52 10.01 -2.63
C VAL A 33 3.67 10.78 -1.63
N LEU A 34 2.48 10.30 -1.31
CA LEU A 34 1.58 10.93 -0.33
C LEU A 34 2.23 11.02 1.05
N PHE A 35 2.91 9.97 1.49
CA PHE A 35 3.64 9.99 2.74
C PHE A 35 4.75 11.04 2.73
N GLY A 36 5.55 11.10 1.69
CA GLY A 36 6.60 12.10 1.54
C GLY A 36 6.09 13.52 1.58
N GLN A 37 4.94 13.79 0.97
CA GLN A 37 4.35 15.13 0.90
C GLN A 37 3.69 15.58 2.21
N HIS A 38 3.04 14.67 2.94
CA HIS A 38 2.13 15.05 4.03
C HIS A 38 2.51 14.50 5.40
N CYS A 39 3.31 13.46 5.48
CA CYS A 39 3.55 12.70 6.71
C CYS A 39 5.01 12.69 7.15
N ALA A 40 5.94 12.62 6.21
CA ALA A 40 7.38 12.43 6.48
C ALA A 40 7.99 13.53 7.34
N GLY A 41 7.47 14.76 7.29
CA GLY A 41 7.97 15.88 8.09
C GLY A 41 7.94 15.60 9.59
N CYS A 42 6.89 14.93 10.06
CA CYS A 42 6.76 14.52 11.46
C CYS A 42 7.15 13.06 11.71
N HIS A 43 6.96 12.19 10.70
CA HIS A 43 7.16 10.75 10.80
C HIS A 43 8.41 10.27 10.03
N VAL A 44 9.52 10.97 10.17
CA VAL A 44 10.80 10.62 9.54
C VAL A 44 11.16 9.17 9.88
N ASN A 45 11.38 8.33 8.87
CA ASN A 45 11.72 6.92 9.01
C ASN A 45 10.79 6.14 9.94
N GLY A 46 9.49 6.48 9.93
CA GLY A 46 8.51 5.85 10.79
C GLY A 46 8.54 6.32 12.25
N GLY A 47 9.29 7.37 12.55
CA GLY A 47 9.35 7.96 13.88
C GLY A 47 8.18 8.92 14.14
N ASN A 48 8.37 9.74 15.15
CA ASN A 48 7.51 10.88 15.47
C ASN A 48 8.36 11.91 16.20
N ILE A 49 8.59 13.06 15.57
CA ILE A 49 9.47 14.09 16.13
C ILE A 49 8.86 14.86 17.29
N ILE A 50 7.53 14.84 17.43
CA ILE A 50 6.81 15.55 18.49
C ILE A 50 6.59 14.63 19.69
N ARG A 51 6.09 13.42 19.44
CA ARG A 51 5.77 12.41 20.46
C ARG A 51 6.41 11.07 20.10
N ARG A 52 7.63 10.84 20.52
CA ARG A 52 8.43 9.67 20.16
C ARG A 52 7.75 8.33 20.41
N GLY A 53 6.91 8.23 21.43
CA GLY A 53 6.13 7.03 21.73
C GLY A 53 4.95 6.78 20.80
N LYS A 54 4.60 7.74 19.95
CA LYS A 54 3.54 7.66 18.95
C LYS A 54 4.11 7.49 17.55
N ASN A 55 5.11 6.66 17.39
CA ASN A 55 5.77 6.38 16.12
C ASN A 55 4.98 5.34 15.31
N LEU A 56 5.43 5.12 14.07
CA LEU A 56 4.79 4.21 13.11
C LEU A 56 5.50 2.84 13.03
N LYS A 57 6.30 2.49 14.01
CA LYS A 57 6.94 1.17 14.08
C LYS A 57 5.90 0.09 14.38
N LEU A 58 6.07 -1.09 13.81
CA LEU A 58 5.09 -2.17 13.92
C LEU A 58 4.72 -2.50 15.38
N ALA A 59 5.72 -2.59 16.27
CA ALA A 59 5.46 -2.86 17.68
C ALA A 59 4.58 -1.80 18.34
N THR A 60 4.77 -0.53 17.99
CA THR A 60 3.95 0.58 18.47
C THR A 60 2.54 0.51 17.92
N LEU A 61 2.40 0.30 16.61
CA LEU A 61 1.09 0.14 15.96
C LEU A 61 0.30 -1.01 16.60
N LYS A 62 0.93 -2.15 16.84
CA LYS A 62 0.30 -3.29 17.50
C LYS A 62 -0.17 -2.98 18.92
N ARG A 63 0.68 -2.35 19.73
CA ARG A 63 0.32 -1.97 21.10
C ARG A 63 -0.88 -1.04 21.16
N GLN A 64 -1.06 -0.20 20.13
CA GLN A 64 -2.14 0.79 20.08
C GLN A 64 -3.36 0.28 19.29
N GLY A 65 -3.34 -0.96 18.79
CA GLY A 65 -4.42 -1.50 17.98
C GLY A 65 -4.57 -0.84 16.61
N LEU A 66 -3.46 -0.32 16.06
CA LEU A 66 -3.42 0.44 14.81
C LEU A 66 -2.70 -0.30 13.68
N ASP A 67 -2.47 -1.59 13.81
CA ASP A 67 -1.74 -2.41 12.85
C ASP A 67 -2.62 -2.95 11.70
N SER A 68 -3.54 -2.12 11.23
CA SER A 68 -4.34 -2.38 10.04
C SER A 68 -4.41 -1.17 9.12
N THR A 69 -4.58 -1.40 7.83
CA THR A 69 -4.72 -0.32 6.85
C THR A 69 -5.91 0.59 7.19
N GLU A 70 -7.04 0.03 7.59
CA GLU A 70 -8.23 0.79 7.95
C GLU A 70 -8.02 1.69 9.17
N ALA A 71 -7.34 1.19 10.21
CA ALA A 71 -7.07 1.95 11.42
C ALA A 71 -6.12 3.12 11.14
N ILE A 72 -5.06 2.88 10.37
CA ILE A 72 -4.10 3.91 9.96
C ILE A 72 -4.77 4.93 9.05
N ALA A 73 -5.56 4.48 8.06
CA ALA A 73 -6.28 5.36 7.15
C ALA A 73 -7.24 6.31 7.87
N ARG A 74 -7.94 5.82 8.87
CA ARG A 74 -8.84 6.63 9.70
C ARG A 74 -8.10 7.77 10.39
N ILE A 75 -6.93 7.49 10.96
CA ILE A 75 -6.09 8.51 11.59
C ILE A 75 -5.53 9.48 10.57
N ALA A 76 -5.05 8.99 9.44
CA ALA A 76 -4.56 9.84 8.35
C ALA A 76 -5.64 10.82 7.87
N ARG A 77 -6.87 10.34 7.73
CA ARG A 77 -8.01 11.16 7.29
C ARG A 77 -8.50 12.16 8.34
N ASN A 78 -8.68 11.71 9.56
CA ASN A 78 -9.35 12.47 10.62
C ASN A 78 -8.41 13.13 11.63
N GLY A 79 -7.15 12.68 11.69
CA GLY A 79 -6.22 13.08 12.74
C GLY A 79 -6.47 12.40 14.07
N ILE A 80 -5.58 12.63 15.01
CA ILE A 80 -5.68 12.17 16.39
C ILE A 80 -4.82 13.06 17.31
N GLY A 81 -5.38 13.53 18.40
CA GLY A 81 -4.65 14.40 19.33
C GLY A 81 -4.11 15.64 18.63
N GLN A 82 -2.79 15.85 18.70
CA GLN A 82 -2.12 16.98 18.05
C GLN A 82 -1.90 16.79 16.54
N MET A 83 -2.08 15.58 16.03
CA MET A 83 -1.96 15.29 14.61
C MET A 83 -3.25 15.72 13.88
N SER A 84 -3.10 16.63 12.93
CA SER A 84 -4.21 17.06 12.08
C SER A 84 -4.65 15.95 11.14
N GLY A 85 -5.90 15.99 10.71
CA GLY A 85 -6.41 15.14 9.63
C GLY A 85 -6.00 15.67 8.26
N TYR A 86 -5.75 14.76 7.32
CA TYR A 86 -5.29 15.07 5.97
C TYR A 86 -6.27 14.62 4.89
N GLY A 87 -7.51 14.28 5.25
CA GLY A 87 -8.49 13.73 4.31
C GLY A 87 -8.63 14.53 3.02
N ASN A 88 -8.74 15.85 3.11
CA ASN A 88 -8.85 16.71 1.93
C ASN A 88 -7.57 16.78 1.10
N LYS A 89 -6.41 16.74 1.73
CA LYS A 89 -5.10 16.78 1.06
C LYS A 89 -4.73 15.46 0.40
N LEU A 90 -5.17 14.35 0.98
CA LEU A 90 -4.90 13.02 0.46
C LEU A 90 -5.76 12.68 -0.77
N GLY A 91 -6.91 13.34 -0.90
CA GLY A 91 -7.85 13.05 -1.97
C GLY A 91 -8.60 11.74 -1.80
N GLU A 92 -9.47 11.43 -2.74
CA GLU A 92 -10.27 10.21 -2.72
C GLU A 92 -9.38 8.97 -2.80
N GLY A 93 -9.53 8.07 -1.82
CA GLY A 93 -8.73 6.85 -1.73
C GLY A 93 -7.28 7.03 -1.27
N GLY A 94 -6.79 8.27 -1.14
CA GLY A 94 -5.42 8.55 -0.74
C GLY A 94 -5.10 8.13 0.69
N ASP A 95 -6.08 8.17 1.59
CA ASP A 95 -5.97 7.67 2.95
C ASP A 95 -5.64 6.16 2.99
N GLN A 96 -6.30 5.36 2.16
CA GLN A 96 -6.04 3.92 2.05
C GLN A 96 -4.67 3.65 1.42
N LEU A 97 -4.28 4.41 0.40
CA LEU A 97 -2.99 4.27 -0.27
C LEU A 97 -1.82 4.55 0.69
N VAL A 98 -1.86 5.67 1.39
CA VAL A 98 -0.80 6.02 2.33
C VAL A 98 -0.77 5.08 3.54
N ALA A 99 -1.94 4.67 4.04
CA ALA A 99 -2.03 3.72 5.15
C ALA A 99 -1.46 2.35 4.80
N GLY A 100 -1.78 1.83 3.61
CA GLY A 100 -1.23 0.57 3.12
C GLY A 100 0.29 0.63 3.00
N TRP A 101 0.82 1.71 2.47
CA TRP A 101 2.26 1.93 2.36
C TRP A 101 2.93 2.01 3.74
N ILE A 102 2.34 2.75 4.69
CA ILE A 102 2.85 2.85 6.08
C ILE A 102 2.91 1.47 6.73
N LEU A 103 1.85 0.68 6.61
CA LEU A 103 1.82 -0.66 7.20
C LEU A 103 2.88 -1.57 6.59
N GLU A 104 3.07 -1.51 5.27
CA GLU A 104 4.13 -2.23 4.57
C GLU A 104 5.51 -1.83 5.08
N GLN A 105 5.77 -0.52 5.23
CA GLN A 105 7.04 -0.03 5.77
C GLN A 105 7.25 -0.50 7.22
N ALA A 106 6.22 -0.45 8.05
CA ALA A 106 6.29 -0.92 9.43
C ALA A 106 6.64 -2.41 9.50
N GLN A 107 6.04 -3.22 8.63
CA GLN A 107 6.34 -4.66 8.52
C GLN A 107 7.77 -4.92 8.05
N ASN A 108 8.36 -4.02 7.29
CA ASN A 108 9.72 -4.08 6.78
C ASN A 108 10.71 -3.26 7.65
N ALA A 109 10.33 -2.92 8.87
CA ALA A 109 11.15 -2.18 9.84
C ALA A 109 11.68 -0.83 9.31
N TRP A 110 10.97 -0.19 8.38
CA TRP A 110 11.35 1.09 7.78
C TRP A 110 12.72 1.10 7.12
N THR A 111 13.14 -0.04 6.57
CA THR A 111 14.47 -0.19 5.95
C THR A 111 14.61 0.52 4.61
N GLN A 112 13.52 0.99 4.02
CA GLN A 112 13.50 1.72 2.76
C GLN A 112 13.23 3.22 2.96
N GLY A 113 13.54 3.70 4.09
CA GLY A 113 13.31 5.05 4.59
C GLY A 113 13.30 6.19 3.65
#